data_4508e388d8282fac2c37bb4e4888f366
#
_entry.id   4508e388d8282fac2c37bb4e4888f366
#
_cell.length_a   1.000
_cell.length_b   1.000
_cell.length_c   1.000
_cell.angle_alpha   90.00
_cell.angle_beta   90.00
_cell.angle_gamma   90.00
#
_symmetry.space_group_name_H-M   'P 1'
#
loop_
_entity.id
_entity.type
_entity.pdbx_description
1 polymer ?
#
loop_
_entity_poly.entity_id
_entity_poly.type
_entity_poly.pdbx_seq_one_letter_code
_entity_poly.pdbx_strand_id
1 'polypeptide(L)' 'MAIVINLDVMLARRKMRLTELSERVGITMSNLSNLKTGRARAIRFTTLEAICDALDCQPADLIEYRPNGDAAAPIGK' A
#
# COMPACT_ATOMS: atom_id res chain seq x y z
N MET A 1 5.36 9.98 -8.88
CA MET A 1 5.02 8.64 -9.38
C MET A 1 3.52 8.49 -9.48
N ALA A 2 3.07 7.86 -10.53
CA ALA A 2 1.63 7.71 -10.77
C ALA A 2 0.97 6.60 -9.95
N ILE A 3 1.76 5.71 -9.39
CA ILE A 3 1.23 4.67 -8.52
C ILE A 3 1.22 5.19 -7.09
N VAL A 4 0.06 5.10 -6.46
CA VAL A 4 -0.15 5.60 -5.10
C VAL A 4 -0.40 4.40 -4.19
N ILE A 5 0.28 4.39 -3.06
CA ILE A 5 0.13 3.33 -2.06
C ILE A 5 -0.69 3.90 -0.91
N ASN A 6 -1.84 3.29 -0.66
CA ASN A 6 -2.77 3.76 0.39
C ASN A 6 -2.69 2.90 1.64
N LEU A 7 -1.50 2.45 1.98
CA LEU A 7 -1.32 1.60 3.16
C LEU A 7 -1.73 2.31 4.44
N ASP A 8 -1.36 3.58 4.57
CA ASP A 8 -1.71 4.35 5.76
C ASP A 8 -3.23 4.51 5.91
N VAL A 9 -3.94 4.68 4.80
CA VAL A 9 -5.39 4.79 4.82
C VAL A 9 -6.01 3.49 5.33
N MET A 10 -5.53 2.36 4.83
CA MET A 10 -6.07 1.07 5.25
C MET A 10 -5.73 0.75 6.69
N LEU A 11 -4.54 1.11 7.14
CA LEU A 11 -4.17 0.96 8.54
C LEU A 11 -5.12 1.76 9.44
N ALA A 12 -5.42 2.98 9.04
CA ALA A 12 -6.33 3.83 9.80
C ALA A 12 -7.74 3.23 9.83
N ARG A 13 -8.20 2.71 8.69
CA ARG A 13 -9.52 2.09 8.62
C ARG A 13 -9.64 0.87 9.51
N ARG A 14 -8.56 0.10 9.64
CA ARG A 14 -8.56 -1.10 10.47
C ARG A 14 -8.09 -0.83 11.89
N LYS A 15 -7.75 0.43 12.20
CA LYS A 15 -7.24 0.83 13.51
C LYS A 15 -6.04 -0.02 13.91
N MET A 16 -5.17 -0.25 12.94
CA MET A 16 -3.99 -1.08 13.12
C MET A 16 -2.75 -0.21 13.00
N ARG A 17 -1.76 -0.47 13.86
CA ARG A 17 -0.49 0.24 13.79
C ARG A 17 0.45 -0.44 12.82
N LEU A 18 1.38 0.31 12.29
CA LEU A 18 2.37 -0.24 11.37
C LEU A 18 3.20 -1.34 12.03
N THR A 19 3.53 -1.17 13.31
CA THR A 19 4.27 -2.20 14.07
C THR A 19 3.47 -3.49 14.15
N GLU A 20 2.17 -3.37 14.36
CA GLU A 20 1.31 -4.54 14.43
C GLU A 20 1.26 -5.27 13.10
N LEU A 21 1.16 -4.52 12.02
CA LEU A 21 1.17 -5.12 10.68
C LEU A 21 2.51 -5.80 10.41
N SER A 22 3.62 -5.15 10.80
CA SER A 22 4.94 -5.72 10.64
C SER A 22 5.03 -7.11 11.29
N GLU A 23 4.51 -7.23 12.50
CA GLU A 23 4.53 -8.49 13.22
C GLU A 23 3.67 -9.55 12.55
N ARG A 24 2.52 -9.14 12.04
CA ARG A 24 1.60 -10.10 11.43
C ARG A 24 2.11 -10.66 10.11
N VAL A 25 2.74 -9.81 9.30
CA VAL A 25 3.15 -10.22 7.96
C VAL A 25 4.62 -10.62 7.89
N GLY A 26 5.39 -10.40 8.94
CA GLY A 26 6.80 -10.76 8.95
C GLY A 26 7.67 -9.87 8.08
N ILE A 27 7.25 -8.63 7.87
CA ILE A 27 7.99 -7.66 7.06
C ILE A 27 8.54 -6.59 7.99
N THR A 28 9.78 -6.16 7.74
CA THR A 28 10.41 -5.18 8.61
C THR A 28 9.68 -3.84 8.57
N MET A 29 9.78 -3.11 9.67
CA MET A 29 9.20 -1.76 9.75
C MET A 29 9.76 -0.86 8.66
N SER A 30 11.04 -1.01 8.36
CA SER A 30 11.69 -0.21 7.33
C SER A 30 11.04 -0.45 5.97
N ASN A 31 10.81 -1.71 5.62
CA ASN A 31 10.18 -2.03 4.34
C ASN A 31 8.74 -1.56 4.27
N LEU A 32 7.99 -1.72 5.36
CA LEU A 32 6.61 -1.22 5.40
C LEU A 32 6.56 0.30 5.32
N SER A 33 7.50 0.95 5.98
CA SER A 33 7.58 2.42 5.93
C SER A 33 7.87 2.90 4.52
N ASN A 34 8.74 2.20 3.80
CA ASN A 34 9.02 2.53 2.40
C ASN A 34 7.78 2.38 1.53
N LEU A 35 6.98 1.35 1.77
CA LEU A 35 5.71 1.20 1.06
C LEU A 35 4.75 2.33 1.40
N LYS A 36 4.62 2.63 2.68
CA LYS A 36 3.69 3.64 3.15
C LYS A 36 4.01 5.02 2.60
N THR A 37 5.29 5.36 2.50
CA THR A 37 5.71 6.68 2.05
C THR A 37 5.92 6.77 0.54
N GLY A 38 5.71 5.67 -0.17
CA GLY A 38 5.85 5.67 -1.63
C GLY A 38 7.29 5.57 -2.11
N ARG A 39 8.21 5.20 -1.25
CA ARG A 39 9.62 5.06 -1.65
C ARG A 39 9.91 3.72 -2.29
N ALA A 40 9.06 2.73 -2.07
CA ALA A 40 9.25 1.42 -2.67
C ALA A 40 8.97 1.49 -4.16
N ARG A 41 9.80 0.85 -4.95
CA ARG A 41 9.65 0.82 -6.40
C ARG A 41 9.02 -0.47 -6.88
N ALA A 42 8.93 -1.45 -6.00
CA ALA A 42 8.37 -2.75 -6.35
C ALA A 42 7.81 -3.38 -5.09
N ILE A 43 6.87 -4.28 -5.29
CA ILE A 43 6.33 -5.07 -4.20
C ILE A 43 6.11 -6.47 -4.77
N ARG A 44 6.49 -7.47 -3.98
CA ARG A 44 6.26 -8.85 -4.38
C ARG A 44 4.79 -9.19 -4.17
N PHE A 45 4.27 -10.04 -5.02
CA PHE A 45 2.90 -10.49 -4.87
C PHE A 45 2.69 -11.20 -3.53
N THR A 46 3.68 -11.94 -3.05
CA THR A 46 3.57 -12.59 -1.75
C THR A 46 3.45 -11.59 -0.62
N THR A 47 4.17 -10.47 -0.71
CA THR A 47 4.06 -9.39 0.26
C THR A 47 2.70 -8.72 0.18
N LEU A 48 2.25 -8.43 -1.03
CA LEU A 48 0.95 -7.81 -1.26
C LEU A 48 -0.16 -8.70 -0.71
N GLU A 49 -0.08 -9.98 -0.97
CA GLU A 49 -1.05 -10.95 -0.50
C GLU A 49 -1.11 -10.98 1.03
N ALA A 50 0.06 -11.00 1.67
CA ALA A 50 0.13 -11.03 3.14
C ALA A 50 -0.50 -9.78 3.74
N ILE A 51 -0.25 -8.63 3.15
CA ILE A 51 -0.81 -7.38 3.65
C ILE A 51 -2.32 -7.37 3.46
N CYS A 52 -2.80 -7.81 2.30
CA CYS A 52 -4.24 -7.89 2.05
C CYS A 52 -4.92 -8.81 3.03
N ASP A 53 -4.29 -9.94 3.33
CA ASP A 53 -4.84 -10.89 4.30
C ASP A 53 -4.91 -10.29 5.69
N ALA A 54 -3.84 -9.63 6.11
CA ALA A 54 -3.78 -9.03 7.45
C ALA A 54 -4.77 -7.89 7.61
N LEU A 55 -4.99 -7.12 6.57
CA LEU A 55 -5.89 -5.97 6.60
C LEU A 55 -7.29 -6.29 6.08
N ASP A 56 -7.51 -7.52 5.65
CA ASP A 56 -8.79 -7.97 5.11
C ASP A 56 -9.26 -7.01 4.01
N CYS A 57 -8.44 -6.85 3.00
CA CYS A 57 -8.73 -5.93 1.91
C CYS A 57 -8.23 -6.50 0.60
N GLN A 58 -8.54 -5.80 -0.47
CA GLN A 58 -8.13 -6.18 -1.82
C GLN A 58 -6.92 -5.34 -2.24
N PRO A 59 -6.12 -5.84 -3.20
CA PRO A 59 -5.01 -5.03 -3.70
C PRO A 59 -5.44 -3.65 -4.19
N ALA A 60 -6.63 -3.54 -4.77
CA ALA A 60 -7.14 -2.25 -5.24
C ALA A 60 -7.36 -1.25 -4.11
N ASP A 61 -7.52 -1.74 -2.89
CA ASP A 61 -7.64 -0.85 -1.73
C ASP A 61 -6.29 -0.29 -1.30
N LEU A 62 -5.22 -0.95 -1.68
CA LEU A 62 -3.87 -0.58 -1.28
C LEU A 62 -3.13 0.21 -2.34
N ILE A 63 -3.34 -0.11 -3.61
CA ILE A 63 -2.56 0.43 -4.71
C ILE A 63 -3.50 0.97 -5.77
N GLU A 64 -3.23 2.19 -6.22
CA GLU A 64 -4.02 2.76 -7.30
C GLU A 64 -3.13 3.53 -8.25
N TYR A 65 -3.62 3.73 -9.44
CA TYR A 65 -2.93 4.49 -10.45
C TYR A 65 -3.60 5.86 -10.58
N ARG A 66 -2.81 6.91 -10.43
CA ARG A 66 -3.25 8.29 -10.61
C ARG A 66 -2.33 8.97 -11.59
N PRO A 67 -2.72 9.09 -12.84
CA PRO A 67 -1.84 9.76 -13.81
C PRO A 67 -1.62 11.20 -13.39
N ASN A 68 -0.36 11.61 -13.43
CA ASN A 68 0.04 12.98 -13.06
C ASN A 68 -0.36 13.33 -11.64
N GLY A 69 -0.29 12.34 -10.75
CA GLY A 69 -0.65 12.58 -9.37
C GLY A 69 -2.14 12.78 -9.23
N ASP A 70 -2.55 14.01 -9.00
CA ASP A 70 -3.94 14.31 -8.78
C ASP A 70 -4.64 14.86 -10.02
N ALA A 71 -3.91 15.05 -11.08
CA ALA A 71 -4.50 15.63 -12.26
C ALA A 71 -5.52 14.68 -12.83
N ALA A 72 -6.66 15.18 -13.14
CA ALA A 72 -7.69 14.36 -13.72
C ALA A 72 -7.41 14.19 -15.21
N ALA A 73 -6.27 13.70 -15.51
CA ALA A 73 -5.92 13.50 -16.91
C ALA A 73 -6.90 12.53 -17.53
N PRO A 74 -7.37 12.83 -18.72
CA PRO A 74 -8.23 11.88 -19.40
C PRO A 74 -7.49 10.58 -19.58
N ILE A 75 -8.22 9.53 -19.48
CA ILE A 75 -7.63 8.23 -19.64
C ILE A 75 -7.38 8.05 -21.09
N GLY A 76 -6.64 8.24 -21.60
CA GLY A 76 -6.41 8.09 -22.99
C GLY A 76 -6.15 6.67 -23.37
N LYS A 77 -6.16 6.88 -23.00
CA LYS A 77 -5.72 6.31 -23.28
C LYS A 77 -5.66 5.84 -23.33
#